data_643dcbdfbd7ae620fada327e61eec18a
#
_entry.id   643dcbdfbd7ae620fada327e61eec18a
#
_cell.length_a   1.000
_cell.length_b   1.000
_cell.length_c   1.000
_cell.angle_alpha   90.00
_cell.angle_beta   90.00
_cell.angle_gamma   90.00
#
_symmetry.space_group_name_H-M   'P 1'
#
loop_
_entity.id
_entity.type
_entity.pdbx_description
1 polymer ?
#
loop_
_entity_poly.entity_id
_entity_poly.type
_entity_poly.pdbx_seq_one_letter_code
_entity_poly.pdbx_strand_id
1 'polypeptide(L)' 'MKIIIINGPNLNLLGKREPEVYGNETFESYFESLIHKFPQHTLSYYQSNIEGEIISKIQEVVQYYKGIIVKN' A
#
# COMPACT_ATOMS: atom_id res chain seq x y z
N MET A 1 13.01 6.14 -8.69
CA MET A 1 12.41 6.91 -7.59
C MET A 1 11.92 5.96 -6.50
N LYS A 2 12.10 6.33 -5.27
CA LYS A 2 11.64 5.55 -4.12
C LYS A 2 10.24 5.98 -3.73
N ILE A 3 9.28 5.05 -3.80
CA ILE A 3 7.87 5.33 -3.59
C ILE A 3 7.31 4.37 -2.55
N ILE A 4 6.55 4.88 -1.58
CA ILE A 4 5.84 4.03 -0.63
C ILE A 4 4.34 4.23 -0.76
N ILE A 5 3.61 3.12 -0.72
CA ILE A 5 2.15 3.12 -0.72
C ILE A 5 1.69 2.83 0.70
N ILE A 6 0.91 3.73 1.27
CA ILE A 6 0.43 3.58 2.64
C ILE A 6 -1.07 3.30 2.58
N ASN A 7 -1.45 2.10 2.98
CA ASN A 7 -2.83 1.63 2.95
C ASN A 7 -3.49 1.79 4.30
N GLY A 8 -4.66 2.41 4.30
CA GLY A 8 -5.44 2.65 5.50
C GLY A 8 -6.30 1.46 5.92
N PRO A 9 -7.28 1.72 6.77
CA PRO A 9 -8.09 0.66 7.39
C PRO A 9 -8.76 -0.25 6.37
N ASN A 10 -8.77 -1.53 6.69
CA ASN A 10 -9.45 -2.59 5.96
C ASN A 10 -8.86 -2.97 4.61
N LEU A 11 -7.82 -2.29 4.14
CA LEU A 11 -7.19 -2.67 2.88
C LEU A 11 -6.45 -4.01 2.98
N ASN A 12 -6.14 -4.46 4.20
CA ASN A 12 -5.59 -5.79 4.42
C ASN A 12 -6.60 -6.89 4.12
N LEU A 13 -7.89 -6.55 3.99
CA LEU A 13 -8.95 -7.51 3.69
C LEU A 13 -9.25 -7.62 2.20
N LEU A 14 -8.56 -6.85 1.37
CA LEU A 14 -8.77 -6.87 -0.07
C LEU A 14 -8.54 -8.28 -0.62
N GLY A 15 -9.50 -8.79 -1.37
CA GLY A 15 -9.44 -10.12 -1.95
C GLY A 15 -9.75 -11.26 -0.98
N LYS A 16 -9.95 -10.95 0.30
CA LYS A 16 -10.24 -11.95 1.33
C LYS A 16 -11.66 -11.88 1.86
N ARG A 17 -12.35 -10.77 1.60
CA ARG A 17 -13.67 -10.50 2.12
C ARG A 17 -14.65 -10.44 0.96
N GLU A 18 -15.64 -11.35 0.98
CA GLU A 18 -16.71 -11.42 -0.01
C GLU A 18 -16.16 -11.33 -1.45
N PRO A 19 -15.30 -12.28 -1.85
CA PRO A 19 -14.60 -12.19 -3.15
C PRO A 19 -15.53 -12.12 -4.35
N GLU A 20 -16.73 -12.66 -4.25
CA GLU A 20 -17.71 -12.62 -5.35
C GLU A 20 -18.27 -11.21 -5.57
N VAL A 21 -18.10 -10.30 -4.58
CA VAL A 21 -18.55 -8.92 -4.68
C VAL A 21 -17.38 -7.98 -4.96
N TYR A 22 -16.26 -8.16 -4.23
CA TYR A 22 -15.13 -7.24 -4.26
C TYR A 22 -13.93 -7.74 -5.06
N GLY A 23 -13.99 -8.98 -5.57
CA GLY A 23 -12.90 -9.57 -6.33
C GLY A 23 -11.98 -10.40 -5.45
N ASN A 24 -11.09 -11.16 -6.10
CA ASN A 24 -10.21 -12.12 -5.44
C ASN A 24 -8.79 -11.61 -5.22
N GLU A 25 -8.42 -10.53 -5.87
CA GLU A 25 -7.04 -10.06 -5.82
C GLU A 25 -6.73 -9.39 -4.48
N THR A 26 -5.70 -9.87 -3.78
CA THR A 26 -5.21 -9.22 -2.56
C THR A 26 -4.35 -8.03 -2.94
N PHE A 27 -4.09 -7.15 -1.97
CA PHE A 27 -3.17 -6.05 -2.22
C PHE A 27 -1.77 -6.58 -2.51
N GLU A 28 -1.33 -7.62 -1.80
CA GLU A 28 -0.01 -8.22 -2.02
C GLU A 28 0.18 -8.69 -3.45
N SER A 29 -0.85 -9.33 -4.01
CA SER A 29 -0.84 -9.80 -5.39
C SER A 29 -0.77 -8.63 -6.37
N TYR A 30 -1.58 -7.61 -6.12
CA TYR A 30 -1.59 -6.40 -6.93
C TYR A 30 -0.24 -5.68 -6.87
N PHE A 31 0.35 -5.61 -5.66
CA PHE A 31 1.64 -4.96 -5.46
C PHE A 31 2.75 -5.64 -6.26
N GLU A 32 2.75 -6.97 -6.30
CA GLU A 32 3.68 -7.73 -7.14
C GLU A 32 3.58 -7.30 -8.59
N SER A 33 2.36 -7.14 -9.09
CA SER A 33 2.13 -6.66 -10.47
C SER A 33 2.72 -5.28 -10.68
N LEU A 34 2.59 -4.39 -9.69
CA LEU A 34 3.14 -3.04 -9.79
C LEU A 34 4.66 -3.06 -9.86
N ILE A 35 5.31 -3.90 -9.08
CA ILE A 35 6.77 -4.03 -9.11
C ILE A 35 7.23 -4.42 -10.51
N HIS A 36 6.58 -5.41 -11.12
CA HIS A 36 6.93 -5.86 -12.46
C HIS A 36 6.64 -4.81 -13.53
N LYS A 37 5.59 -4.04 -13.33
CA LYS A 37 5.15 -3.03 -14.29
C LYS A 37 6.03 -1.78 -14.27
N PHE A 38 6.62 -1.46 -13.12
CA PHE A 38 7.43 -0.26 -12.95
C PHE A 38 8.80 -0.60 -12.38
N PRO A 39 9.62 -1.36 -13.12
CA PRO A 39 10.92 -1.82 -12.61
C PRO A 39 11.92 -0.70 -12.36
N GLN A 40 11.68 0.49 -12.93
CA GLN A 40 12.55 1.64 -12.75
C GLN A 40 12.36 2.32 -11.40
N HIS A 41 11.32 1.95 -10.66
CA HIS A 41 11.04 2.52 -9.35
C HIS A 41 11.22 1.48 -8.25
N THR A 42 11.63 1.95 -7.07
CA THR A 42 11.68 1.09 -5.88
C THR A 42 10.39 1.30 -5.12
N LEU A 43 9.57 0.26 -5.06
CA LEU A 43 8.25 0.34 -4.44
C LEU A 43 8.24 -0.39 -3.11
N SER A 44 7.58 0.21 -2.12
CA SER A 44 7.34 -0.39 -0.81
C SER A 44 5.91 -0.12 -0.42
N TYR A 45 5.38 -0.87 0.54
CA TYR A 45 4.08 -0.54 1.08
C TYR A 45 4.01 -0.80 2.58
N TYR A 46 3.04 -0.14 3.20
CA TYR A 46 2.75 -0.26 4.62
C TYR A 46 1.24 -0.21 4.77
N GLN A 47 0.70 -1.01 5.68
CA GLN A 47 -0.73 -1.04 5.93
C GLN A 47 -0.98 -0.98 7.42
N SER A 48 -1.99 -0.22 7.83
CA SER A 48 -2.44 -0.20 9.21
C SER A 48 -3.92 0.12 9.28
N ASN A 49 -4.59 -0.48 10.27
CA ASN A 49 -5.97 -0.14 10.59
C ASN A 49 -6.05 0.97 11.64
N ILE A 50 -4.91 1.47 12.10
CA ILE A 50 -4.81 2.46 13.17
C ILE A 50 -4.34 3.77 12.57
N GLU A 51 -5.22 4.80 12.60
CA GLU A 51 -4.95 6.08 11.98
C GLU A 51 -3.67 6.73 12.51
N GLY A 52 -3.44 6.66 13.81
CA GLY A 52 -2.23 7.23 14.41
C GLY A 52 -0.95 6.60 13.89
N GLU A 53 -0.97 5.30 13.59
CA GLU A 53 0.18 4.62 13.01
C GLU A 53 0.45 5.10 11.59
N ILE A 54 -0.61 5.37 10.83
CA ILE A 54 -0.48 5.89 9.47
C ILE A 54 0.18 7.27 9.49
N ILE A 55 -0.28 8.13 10.39
CA ILE A 55 0.29 9.47 10.56
C ILE A 55 1.77 9.38 10.92
N SER A 56 2.11 8.53 11.88
CA SER A 56 3.50 8.33 12.31
C SER A 56 4.36 7.81 11.17
N LYS A 57 3.83 6.89 10.38
CA LYS A 57 4.56 6.34 9.24
C LYS A 57 4.85 7.40 8.20
N ILE A 58 3.87 8.26 7.89
CA ILE A 58 4.07 9.36 6.94
C ILE A 58 5.19 10.27 7.43
N GLN A 59 5.18 10.64 8.69
CA GLN A 59 6.22 11.48 9.27
C GLN A 59 7.60 10.84 9.21
N GLU A 60 7.65 9.53 9.39
CA GLU A 60 8.89 8.77 9.35
C GLU A 60 9.48 8.73 7.93
N VAL A 61 8.64 8.44 6.92
CA VAL A 61 9.14 8.16 5.57
C VAL A 61 9.32 9.39 4.70
N VAL A 62 8.77 10.53 5.09
CA VAL A 62 8.82 11.75 4.26
C VAL A 62 10.26 12.17 3.94
N GLN A 63 11.22 11.80 4.79
CA GLN A 63 12.63 12.14 4.59
C GLN A 63 13.33 11.22 3.58
N TYR A 64 12.77 10.03 3.34
CA TYR A 64 13.47 8.98 2.59
C TYR A 64 12.82 8.65 1.27
N TYR A 65 11.54 8.95 1.10
CA TYR A 65 10.78 8.57 -0.09
C TYR A 65 10.45 9.81 -0.91
N LYS A 66 10.63 9.69 -2.23
CA LYS A 66 10.30 10.78 -3.16
C LYS A 66 8.80 10.84 -3.46
N GLY A 67 8.12 9.71 -3.35
CA GLY A 67 6.69 9.64 -3.57
C GLY A 67 6.01 8.90 -2.45
N ILE A 68 4.88 9.43 -1.97
CA ILE A 68 4.06 8.81 -0.93
C ILE A 68 2.63 8.80 -1.43
N ILE A 69 2.06 7.59 -1.55
CA ILE A 69 0.68 7.42 -2.00
C ILE A 69 -0.12 6.87 -0.82
N VAL A 70 -1.15 7.61 -0.41
CA VAL A 70 -1.99 7.21 0.72
C VAL A 70 -3.33 6.76 0.18
N LYS A 71 -3.76 5.56 0.57
CA LYS A 71 -5.04 4.97 0.14
C LYS A 71 -5.87 4.56 1.33
N ASN A 72 -7.16 4.74 1.23
CA ASN A 72 -8.12 4.29 2.23
C ASN A 72 -8.94 3.13 1.71
#